data_ecde073d05f6c666ffcc75fc7f275978
#
_entry.id   ecde073d05f6c666ffcc75fc7f275978
#
_cell.length_a   1.000
_cell.length_b   1.000
_cell.length_c   1.000
_cell.angle_alpha   90.00
_cell.angle_beta   90.00
_cell.angle_gamma   90.00
#
_symmetry.space_group_name_H-M   'P 1'
#
loop_
_entity.id
_entity.type
_entity.pdbx_description
1 polymer ?
#
loop_
_entity_poly.entity_id
_entity_poly.type
_entity_poly.pdbx_seq_one_letter_code
_entity_poly.pdbx_strand_id
1 'polypeptide(L)' 'MSLSDLRTENKITQEEITKRTGIPYNTYRRYEYGQAFPSPKAICALAKLYNMPPGTLFEQLCADKGLLPKQADVI' A
#
# COMPACT_ATOMS: atom_id res chain seq x y z
N MET A 1 3.14 2.33 8.58
CA MET A 1 3.99 2.80 7.47
C MET A 1 3.12 2.99 6.25
N SER A 2 3.21 4.14 5.60
CA SER A 2 2.39 4.44 4.44
C SER A 2 3.04 3.95 3.16
N LEU A 3 2.27 3.96 2.06
CA LEU A 3 2.83 3.61 0.75
C LEU A 3 3.94 4.57 0.36
N SER A 4 3.77 5.85 0.69
CA SER A 4 4.80 6.84 0.39
C SER A 4 6.09 6.52 1.15
N ASP A 5 5.97 6.11 2.41
CA ASP A 5 7.13 5.75 3.21
C ASP A 5 7.86 4.55 2.62
N LEU A 6 7.11 3.51 2.25
CA LEU A 6 7.69 2.32 1.64
C LEU A 6 8.43 2.67 0.35
N ARG A 7 7.79 3.48 -0.48
CA ARG A 7 8.39 3.87 -1.75
C ARG A 7 9.66 4.66 -1.55
N THR A 8 9.61 5.63 -0.64
CA THR A 8 10.76 6.51 -0.39
C THR A 8 11.92 5.73 0.20
N GLU A 9 11.64 4.82 1.13
CA GLU A 9 12.69 3.99 1.73
C GLU A 9 13.38 3.11 0.70
N ASN A 10 12.64 2.68 -0.30
CA ASN A 10 13.20 1.84 -1.36
C ASN A 10 13.73 2.66 -2.54
N LYS A 11 13.66 3.99 -2.44
CA LYS A 11 14.21 4.90 -3.45
C LYS A 11 13.60 4.65 -4.83
N ILE A 12 12.29 4.46 -4.88
CA ILE A 12 11.55 4.18 -6.10
C ILE A 12 10.64 5.37 -6.40
N THR A 13 10.61 5.82 -7.66
CA THR A 13 9.71 6.89 -8.05
C THR A 13 8.30 6.35 -8.28
N GLN A 14 7.32 7.26 -8.32
CA GLN A 14 5.94 6.86 -8.61
C GLN A 14 5.82 6.23 -10.00
N GLU A 15 6.56 6.75 -10.96
CA GLU A 15 6.58 6.18 -12.30
C GLU A 15 7.13 4.77 -12.30
N GLU A 16 8.15 4.53 -11.49
CA GLU A 16 8.75 3.22 -11.38
C GLU A 16 7.75 2.21 -10.81
N ILE A 17 7.00 2.62 -9.80
CA ILE A 17 5.95 1.78 -9.23
C ILE A 17 4.97 1.36 -10.31
N THR A 18 4.52 2.33 -11.13
CA THR A 18 3.59 2.05 -12.20
C THR A 18 4.15 1.01 -13.17
N LYS A 19 5.41 1.16 -13.54
CA LYS A 19 6.05 0.22 -14.46
C LYS A 19 6.13 -1.18 -13.89
N ARG A 20 6.49 -1.28 -12.62
CA ARG A 20 6.74 -2.59 -12.00
C ARG A 20 5.47 -3.32 -11.62
N THR A 21 4.43 -2.59 -11.25
CA THR A 21 3.20 -3.21 -10.75
C THR A 21 2.09 -3.27 -11.77
N GLY A 22 2.17 -2.45 -12.82
CA GLY A 22 1.09 -2.34 -13.79
C GLY A 22 -0.08 -1.49 -13.30
N ILE A 23 0.03 -0.91 -12.12
CA ILE A 23 -1.03 -0.02 -11.61
C ILE A 23 -0.95 1.31 -12.36
N PRO A 24 -2.08 1.81 -12.89
CA PRO A 24 -2.06 3.11 -13.56
C PRO A 24 -1.55 4.21 -12.65
N TYR A 25 -0.81 5.15 -13.21
CA TYR A 25 -0.17 6.21 -12.44
C TYR A 25 -1.17 6.99 -11.58
N ASN A 26 -2.27 7.43 -12.18
CA ASN A 26 -3.27 8.20 -11.42
C ASN A 26 -3.90 7.37 -10.31
N THR A 27 -4.10 6.09 -10.56
CA THR A 27 -4.65 5.20 -9.54
C THR A 27 -3.70 5.04 -8.38
N TYR A 28 -2.42 4.83 -8.67
CA TYR A 28 -1.43 4.69 -7.59
C TYR A 28 -1.32 5.97 -6.77
N ARG A 29 -1.34 7.13 -7.42
CA ARG A 29 -1.29 8.40 -6.69
C ARG A 29 -2.45 8.54 -5.73
N ARG A 30 -3.64 8.12 -6.14
CA ARG A 30 -4.80 8.16 -5.25
C ARG A 30 -4.61 7.27 -4.04
N TYR A 31 -3.96 6.13 -4.22
CA TYR A 31 -3.63 5.26 -3.09
C TYR A 31 -2.67 5.98 -2.13
N GLU A 32 -1.66 6.63 -2.68
CA GLU A 32 -0.65 7.29 -1.85
C GLU A 32 -1.21 8.47 -1.07
N TYR A 33 -2.14 9.20 -1.69
CA TYR A 33 -2.73 10.38 -1.06
C TYR A 33 -3.95 10.06 -0.22
N GLY A 34 -4.29 8.80 -0.05
CA GLY A 34 -5.41 8.42 0.78
C GLY A 34 -6.78 8.64 0.17
N GLN A 35 -6.85 8.89 -1.14
CA GLN A 35 -8.12 9.10 -1.82
C GLN A 35 -8.80 7.79 -2.19
N ALA A 36 -8.07 6.69 -2.18
CA ALA A 36 -8.62 5.37 -2.44
C ALA A 36 -7.77 4.35 -1.70
N PHE A 37 -8.37 3.22 -1.35
CA PHE A 37 -7.65 2.12 -0.75
C PHE A 37 -7.28 1.12 -1.85
N PRO A 38 -6.06 0.55 -1.83
CA PRO A 38 -5.66 -0.37 -2.88
C PRO A 38 -6.55 -1.60 -2.96
N SER A 39 -6.87 -2.02 -4.18
CA SER A 39 -7.61 -3.25 -4.39
C SER A 39 -6.76 -4.45 -3.98
N PRO A 40 -7.38 -5.63 -3.77
CA PRO A 40 -6.59 -6.83 -3.44
C PRO A 40 -5.50 -7.11 -4.46
N LYS A 41 -5.80 -6.91 -5.74
CA LYS A 41 -4.81 -7.13 -6.80
C LYS A 41 -3.65 -6.16 -6.68
N ALA A 42 -3.96 -4.89 -6.38
CA ALA A 42 -2.92 -3.88 -6.20
C ALA A 42 -2.06 -4.17 -4.97
N ILE A 43 -2.71 -4.62 -3.88
CA ILE A 43 -1.97 -4.99 -2.67
C ILE A 43 -1.01 -6.12 -2.96
N CYS A 44 -1.44 -7.14 -3.69
CA CYS A 44 -0.56 -8.25 -4.03
C CYS A 44 0.62 -7.79 -4.88
N ALA A 45 0.38 -6.92 -5.86
CA ALA A 45 1.44 -6.43 -6.72
C ALA A 45 2.44 -5.58 -5.93
N LEU A 46 1.96 -4.71 -5.06
CA LEU A 46 2.83 -3.87 -4.24
C LEU A 46 3.61 -4.69 -3.22
N ALA A 47 2.96 -5.68 -2.61
CA ALA A 47 3.64 -6.55 -1.65
C ALA A 47 4.76 -7.32 -2.32
N LYS A 48 4.53 -7.81 -3.53
CA LYS A 48 5.56 -8.50 -4.28
C LYS A 48 6.73 -7.58 -4.59
N LEU A 49 6.43 -6.35 -4.96
CA LEU A 49 7.46 -5.35 -5.24
C LEU A 49 8.33 -5.10 -4.02
N TYR A 50 7.73 -4.99 -2.84
CA TYR A 50 8.45 -4.71 -1.61
C TYR A 50 8.89 -5.97 -0.87
N ASN A 51 8.68 -7.12 -1.50
CA ASN A 51 9.15 -8.40 -0.98
C ASN A 51 8.59 -8.71 0.41
N MET A 52 7.31 -8.52 0.56
CA MET A 52 6.63 -8.78 1.82
C MET A 52 5.33 -9.53 1.59
N PRO A 53 4.80 -10.23 2.60
CA PRO A 53 3.50 -10.91 2.46
C PRO A 53 2.39 -9.89 2.24
N PRO A 54 1.42 -10.18 1.35
CA PRO A 54 0.30 -9.26 1.11
C PRO A 54 -0.49 -8.93 2.37
N GLY A 55 -0.66 -9.89 3.27
CA GLY A 55 -1.36 -9.64 4.52
C GLY A 55 -0.65 -8.62 5.38
N THR A 56 0.67 -8.66 5.41
CA THR A 56 1.46 -7.69 6.17
C THR A 56 1.28 -6.29 5.60
N LEU A 57 1.33 -6.16 4.28
CA LEU A 57 1.12 -4.87 3.64
C LEU A 57 -0.29 -4.37 3.91
N PHE A 58 -1.28 -5.25 3.79
CA PHE A 58 -2.67 -4.87 4.04
C PHE A 58 -2.83 -4.34 5.46
N GLU A 59 -2.26 -5.04 6.45
CA GLU A 59 -2.34 -4.59 7.83
C GLU A 59 -1.68 -3.24 8.05
N GLN A 60 -0.53 -3.03 7.44
CA GLN A 60 0.16 -1.75 7.55
C GLN A 60 -0.67 -0.61 6.97
N LEU A 61 -1.31 -0.84 5.85
CA LEU A 61 -2.14 0.18 5.22
C LEU A 61 -3.39 0.46 6.04
N CYS A 62 -3.99 -0.58 6.61
CA CYS A 62 -5.14 -0.40 7.48
C CYS A 62 -4.77 0.39 8.72
N ALA A 63 -3.63 0.08 9.33
CA ALA A 63 -3.16 0.79 10.50
C ALA A 63 -2.89 2.26 10.18
N ASP A 64 -2.29 2.51 9.03
CA ASP A 64 -1.96 3.87 8.60
C ASP A 64 -3.21 4.73 8.44
N LYS A 65 -4.32 4.12 8.06
CA LYS A 65 -5.59 4.83 7.90
C LYS A 65 -6.47 4.74 9.12
N GLY A 66 -6.00 4.11 10.19
CA GLY A 66 -6.79 3.94 11.39
C GLY A 66 -7.95 2.98 11.23
N LEU A 67 -7.85 2.04 10.30
CA LEU A 67 -8.92 1.10 10.00
C LEU A 67 -8.86 -0.19 10.80
N LEU A 68 -7.70 -0.49 11.40
CA LEU A 68 -7.59 -1.69 12.22
C LEU A 68 -8.35 -1.49 13.52
N PRO A 69 -9.09 -2.50 13.97
CA PRO A 69 -9.79 -2.38 15.24
C PRO A 69 -8.77 -2.34 16.37
N LYS A 70 -9.12 -1.62 17.43
CA LYS A 70 -8.32 -1.61 18.62
C LYS A 70 -8.45 -2.96 19.31
N GLN A 71 -7.47 -3.27 20.18
CA GLN A 71 -7.47 -4.55 20.86
C GLN A 71 -8.79 -4.83 21.57
N ALA A 72 -9.33 -3.82 22.21
CA ALA A 72 -10.55 -3.97 22.98
C ALA A 72 -11.78 -4.20 22.10
N ASP A 73 -11.68 -3.91 20.83
CA ASP A 73 -12.81 -4.04 19.91
C ASP A 73 -12.93 -5.44 19.33
N VAL A 74 -11.96 -6.26 19.58
CA VAL A 74 -11.96 -7.62 19.06
C VAL A 74 -12.74 -8.48 20.04
N ILE A 75 -13.87 -8.82 19.66
CA ILE A 75 -14.76 -9.56 20.57
C ILE A 75 -14.94 -10.98 20.09
#